data_025df5ed72c371e20cc21f762ef84b71
#
_entry.id   025df5ed72c371e20cc21f762ef84b71
#
_cell.length_a   1.000
_cell.length_b   1.000
_cell.length_c   1.000
_cell.angle_alpha   90.00
_cell.angle_beta   90.00
_cell.angle_gamma   90.00
#
_symmetry.space_group_name_H-M   'P 1'
#
loop_
_entity.id
_entity.type
_entity.pdbx_description
1 polymer ?
#
loop_
_entity_poly.entity_id
_entity_poly.type
_entity_poly.pdbx_seq_one_letter_code
_entity_poly.pdbx_strand_id
1 'polypeptide(L)'
;MRILLVEDHQDTRRILTRLLTHWGFDVTPAATLKRGLAKLETEPIDVIVSDIGLPDGTGYALISEARRRGKDVLAIALSGFGYPTEVQVAKLTGFDHHLSKPCDCQQLRTILEEKIERKLSATDSISG
;
A
#
# COMPACT_ATOMS: atom_id res chain seq x y z
N MET A 1 -5.29 -9.14 -8.08
CA MET A 1 -4.27 -8.49 -7.25
C MET A 1 -4.87 -8.08 -5.91
N ARG A 2 -4.22 -8.44 -4.82
CA ARG A 2 -4.73 -8.14 -3.48
C ARG A 2 -3.99 -6.97 -2.86
N ILE A 3 -4.75 -6.00 -2.36
CA ILE A 3 -4.24 -4.80 -1.72
C ILE A 3 -4.53 -4.85 -0.22
N LEU A 4 -3.49 -4.72 0.60
CA LEU A 4 -3.65 -4.48 2.03
C LEU A 4 -3.75 -2.97 2.23
N LEU A 5 -4.89 -2.50 2.71
CA LEU A 5 -5.15 -1.10 2.98
C LEU A 5 -5.15 -0.86 4.50
N VAL A 6 -4.15 -0.14 4.99
CA VAL A 6 -4.04 0.17 6.42
C VAL A 6 -4.32 1.65 6.64
N GLU A 7 -5.49 1.94 7.18
CA GLU A 7 -6.00 3.29 7.41
C GLU A 7 -6.86 3.28 8.67
N ASP A 8 -6.48 4.07 9.67
CA ASP A 8 -7.20 4.11 10.93
C ASP A 8 -8.49 4.94 10.86
N HIS A 9 -8.58 5.90 9.95
CA HIS A 9 -9.78 6.70 9.80
C HIS A 9 -10.87 5.92 9.07
N GLN A 10 -11.97 5.65 9.76
CA GLN A 10 -13.01 4.75 9.26
C GLN A 10 -13.60 5.20 7.93
N ASP A 11 -13.94 6.48 7.78
CA ASP A 11 -14.55 6.99 6.56
C ASP A 11 -13.60 6.90 5.37
N THR A 12 -12.35 7.28 5.56
CA THR A 12 -11.31 7.19 4.52
C THR A 12 -11.08 5.74 4.13
N ARG A 13 -11.02 4.83 5.10
CA ARG A 13 -10.84 3.41 4.85
C ARG A 13 -11.99 2.84 4.02
N ARG A 14 -13.24 3.21 4.33
CA ARG A 14 -14.42 2.79 3.57
C ARG A 14 -14.40 3.30 2.14
N ILE A 15 -14.10 4.58 1.96
CA ILE A 15 -14.08 5.21 0.64
C ILE A 15 -13.02 4.55 -0.23
N LEU A 16 -11.80 4.39 0.27
CA LEU A 16 -10.72 3.76 -0.47
C LEU A 16 -10.99 2.28 -0.77
N THR A 17 -11.57 1.56 0.18
CA THR A 17 -11.95 0.17 -0.04
C THR A 17 -12.95 0.03 -1.18
N ARG A 18 -13.98 0.88 -1.20
CA ARG A 18 -14.98 0.88 -2.29
C ARG A 18 -14.35 1.23 -3.63
N LEU A 19 -13.52 2.25 -3.66
CA LEU A 19 -12.87 2.71 -4.87
C LEU A 19 -11.97 1.63 -5.47
N LEU A 20 -11.10 1.06 -4.65
CA LEU A 20 -10.18 0.01 -5.09
C LEU A 20 -10.92 -1.25 -5.54
N THR A 21 -11.98 -1.62 -4.82
CA THR A 21 -12.84 -2.75 -5.19
C THR A 21 -13.53 -2.48 -6.54
N HIS A 22 -13.99 -1.25 -6.74
CA HIS A 22 -14.62 -0.86 -8.00
C HIS A 22 -13.64 -0.97 -9.17
N TRP A 23 -12.36 -0.73 -8.94
CA TRP A 23 -11.32 -0.89 -9.96
C TRP A 23 -10.92 -2.34 -10.21
N GLY A 24 -11.51 -3.28 -9.49
CA GLY A 24 -11.29 -4.71 -9.69
C GLY A 24 -10.24 -5.35 -8.79
N PHE A 25 -9.79 -4.67 -7.76
CA PHE A 25 -8.82 -5.22 -6.80
C PHE A 25 -9.52 -5.93 -5.65
N ASP A 26 -8.86 -6.95 -5.11
CA ASP A 26 -9.26 -7.56 -3.85
C ASP A 26 -8.64 -6.76 -2.72
N VAL A 27 -9.46 -6.20 -1.85
CA VAL A 27 -9.01 -5.32 -0.78
C VAL A 27 -9.14 -5.98 0.58
N THR A 28 -8.06 -5.95 1.35
CA THR A 28 -8.03 -6.39 2.73
C THR A 28 -7.81 -5.15 3.59
N PRO A 29 -8.86 -4.59 4.23
CA PRO A 29 -8.71 -3.40 5.05
C PRO A 29 -8.23 -3.74 6.45
N ALA A 30 -7.44 -2.85 7.05
CA ALA A 30 -7.00 -2.94 8.43
C ALA A 30 -6.95 -1.54 9.04
N ALA A 31 -7.32 -1.43 10.31
CA ALA A 31 -7.40 -0.14 10.99
C ALA A 31 -6.15 0.17 11.84
N THR A 32 -5.29 -0.81 12.05
CA THR A 32 -4.13 -0.70 12.95
C THR A 32 -2.92 -1.39 12.36
N LEU A 33 -1.74 -1.05 12.89
CA LEU A 33 -0.50 -1.73 12.53
C LEU A 33 -0.59 -3.23 12.85
N LYS A 34 -1.08 -3.57 14.03
CA LYS A 34 -1.21 -4.96 14.46
C LYS A 34 -2.05 -5.78 13.50
N ARG A 35 -3.20 -5.24 13.09
CA ARG A 35 -4.09 -5.91 12.13
C ARG A 35 -3.46 -6.02 10.75
N GLY A 36 -2.76 -4.97 10.33
CA GLY A 36 -2.03 -4.98 9.06
C GLY A 36 -0.96 -6.06 9.02
N LEU A 37 -0.19 -6.19 10.10
CA LEU A 37 0.83 -7.24 10.23
C LEU A 37 0.21 -8.64 10.20
N ALA A 38 -0.93 -8.82 10.88
CA ALA A 38 -1.64 -10.10 10.87
C ALA A 38 -2.11 -10.48 9.47
N LYS A 39 -2.65 -9.53 8.71
CA LYS A 39 -3.10 -9.77 7.34
C LYS A 39 -1.93 -10.03 6.40
N LEU A 40 -0.82 -9.35 6.60
CA LEU A 40 0.39 -9.59 5.82
C LEU A 40 0.89 -11.02 5.97
N GLU A 41 0.71 -11.60 7.15
CA GLU A 41 1.11 -12.97 7.45
C GLU A 41 0.17 -14.01 6.81
N THR A 42 -1.13 -13.75 6.81
CA THR A 42 -2.15 -14.75 6.43
C THR A 42 -2.66 -14.62 5.00
N GLU A 43 -2.45 -13.49 4.33
CA GLU A 43 -3.01 -13.21 3.01
C GLU A 43 -1.90 -13.01 1.97
N PRO A 44 -2.14 -13.41 0.71
CA PRO A 44 -1.18 -13.16 -0.38
C PRO A 44 -1.29 -11.71 -0.87
N ILE A 45 -0.57 -10.81 -0.21
CA ILE A 45 -0.62 -9.37 -0.51
C ILE A 45 0.33 -9.02 -1.65
N ASP A 46 -0.16 -8.31 -2.65
CA ASP A 46 0.63 -7.79 -3.78
C ASP A 46 1.01 -6.32 -3.60
N VAL A 47 0.13 -5.55 -2.97
CA VAL A 47 0.29 -4.10 -2.78
C VAL A 47 -0.09 -3.73 -1.36
N ILE A 48 0.68 -2.86 -0.73
CA ILE A 48 0.34 -2.27 0.56
C ILE A 48 0.10 -0.77 0.35
N VAL A 49 -1.07 -0.30 0.74
CA VAL A 49 -1.40 1.12 0.82
C VAL A 49 -1.61 1.43 2.29
N SER A 50 -0.73 2.21 2.89
CA SER A 50 -0.75 2.43 4.34
C SER A 50 -0.53 3.88 4.73
N ASP A 51 -1.28 4.33 5.72
CA ASP A 51 -0.95 5.56 6.44
C ASP A 51 0.42 5.42 7.09
N ILE A 52 1.10 6.54 7.21
CA ILE A 52 2.36 6.62 7.95
C ILE A 52 2.09 6.60 9.45
N GLY A 53 1.14 7.43 9.91
CA GLY A 53 0.76 7.46 11.33
C GLY A 53 -0.41 6.52 11.61
N LEU A 54 -0.22 5.58 12.52
CA LEU A 54 -1.25 4.63 12.94
C LEU A 54 -1.40 4.68 14.47
N PRO A 55 -2.56 4.24 15.03
CA PRO A 55 -2.78 4.34 16.48
C PRO A 55 -1.75 3.60 17.32
N ASP A 56 -1.23 2.49 16.80
CA ASP A 56 -0.33 1.59 17.53
C ASP A 56 1.07 1.51 16.92
N GLY A 57 1.42 2.45 16.03
CA GLY A 57 2.75 2.48 15.44
C GLY A 57 2.79 3.27 14.14
N THR A 58 3.62 2.82 13.21
CA THR A 58 3.80 3.53 11.93
C THR A 58 3.70 2.59 10.74
N GLY A 59 3.36 3.17 9.59
CA GLY A 59 3.42 2.45 8.31
C GLY A 59 4.84 2.00 7.96
N TYR A 60 5.86 2.70 8.45
CA TYR A 60 7.25 2.30 8.26
C TYR A 60 7.52 0.93 8.88
N ALA A 61 6.97 0.68 10.08
CA ALA A 61 7.13 -0.60 10.76
C ALA A 61 6.51 -1.74 9.96
N LEU A 62 5.35 -1.49 9.35
CA LEU A 62 4.68 -2.46 8.49
C LEU A 62 5.53 -2.84 7.29
N ILE A 63 6.07 -1.85 6.58
CA ILE A 63 6.87 -2.08 5.38
C ILE A 63 8.22 -2.72 5.73
N SER A 64 8.86 -2.28 6.80
CA SER A 64 10.10 -2.88 7.28
C SER A 64 9.92 -4.37 7.55
N GLU A 65 8.81 -4.74 8.18
CA GLU A 65 8.51 -6.16 8.45
C GLU A 65 8.25 -6.93 7.16
N ALA A 66 7.53 -6.34 6.20
CA ALA A 66 7.28 -6.97 4.91
C ALA A 66 8.60 -7.26 4.17
N ARG A 67 9.51 -6.29 4.16
CA ARG A 67 10.82 -6.44 3.51
C ARG A 67 11.68 -7.47 4.22
N ARG A 68 11.67 -7.46 5.56
CA ARG A 68 12.40 -8.42 6.37
C ARG A 68 11.96 -9.86 6.08
N ARG A 69 10.67 -10.06 5.81
CA ARG A 69 10.11 -11.37 5.46
C ARG A 69 10.34 -11.75 3.99
N GLY A 70 11.03 -10.90 3.23
CA GLY A 70 11.31 -11.16 1.82
C GLY A 70 10.10 -11.02 0.91
N LYS A 71 9.07 -10.32 1.34
CA LYS A 71 7.86 -10.13 0.53
C LYS A 71 8.09 -9.05 -0.52
N ASP A 72 7.84 -9.43 -1.77
CA ASP A 72 7.95 -8.52 -2.92
C ASP A 72 6.59 -7.83 -3.13
N VAL A 73 6.35 -6.78 -2.36
CA VAL A 73 5.12 -6.00 -2.44
C VAL A 73 5.41 -4.58 -2.91
N LEU A 74 4.48 -4.01 -3.65
CA LEU A 74 4.49 -2.58 -3.96
C LEU A 74 3.96 -1.83 -2.74
N ALA A 75 4.72 -0.88 -2.22
CA ALA A 75 4.37 -0.16 -1.01
C ALA A 75 4.11 1.31 -1.30
N ILE A 76 2.90 1.77 -0.97
CA ILE A 76 2.44 3.14 -1.19
C ILE A 76 2.11 3.76 0.16
N ALA A 77 2.77 4.86 0.49
CA ALA A 77 2.52 5.60 1.73
C ALA A 77 1.48 6.69 1.51
N LEU A 78 0.58 6.84 2.48
CA LEU A 78 -0.36 7.96 2.55
C LEU A 78 0.03 8.84 3.73
N SER A 79 0.18 10.16 3.49
CA SER A 79 0.56 11.11 4.53
C SER A 79 -0.32 12.35 4.47
N GLY A 80 -0.74 12.83 5.64
CA GLY A 80 -1.45 14.10 5.76
C GLY A 80 -0.55 15.32 5.61
N PHE A 81 0.76 15.12 5.71
CA PHE A 81 1.75 16.18 5.62
C PHE A 81 2.75 15.84 4.50
N GLY A 82 2.77 16.64 3.46
CA GLY A 82 3.67 16.44 2.34
C GLY A 82 5.08 17.01 2.56
N TYR A 83 5.62 16.89 3.76
CA TYR A 83 6.95 17.42 4.07
C TYR A 83 8.04 16.57 3.40
N PRO A 84 9.08 17.21 2.82
CA PRO A 84 10.16 16.50 2.16
C PRO A 84 10.83 15.43 3.02
N THR A 85 10.96 15.68 4.32
CA THR A 85 11.55 14.74 5.28
C THR A 85 10.76 13.44 5.38
N GLU A 86 9.42 13.51 5.33
CA GLU A 86 8.58 12.32 5.35
C GLU A 86 8.75 11.51 4.07
N VAL A 87 8.83 12.17 2.92
CA VAL A 87 9.05 11.51 1.64
C VAL A 87 10.39 10.77 1.63
N GLN A 88 11.46 11.42 2.14
CA GLN A 88 12.77 10.80 2.24
C GLN A 88 12.76 9.59 3.16
N VAL A 89 12.13 9.71 4.33
CA VAL A 89 12.03 8.62 5.29
C VAL A 89 11.23 7.47 4.71
N ALA A 90 10.11 7.77 4.02
CA ALA A 90 9.29 6.75 3.38
C ALA A 90 10.11 5.93 2.36
N LYS A 91 10.92 6.59 1.54
CA LYS A 91 11.77 5.91 0.58
C LYS A 91 12.85 5.06 1.27
N LEU A 92 13.47 5.59 2.32
CA LEU A 92 14.52 4.89 3.06
C LEU A 92 14.00 3.65 3.78
N THR A 93 12.72 3.63 4.13
CA THR A 93 12.11 2.51 4.86
C THR A 93 11.40 1.51 3.97
N GLY A 94 11.55 1.64 2.65
CA GLY A 94 11.07 0.65 1.71
C GLY A 94 9.76 0.95 1.02
N PHE A 95 9.17 2.11 1.24
CA PHE A 95 8.04 2.56 0.43
C PHE A 95 8.50 2.90 -0.98
N ASP A 96 7.71 2.50 -1.97
CA ASP A 96 8.00 2.78 -3.38
C ASP A 96 7.41 4.12 -3.83
N HIS A 97 6.27 4.49 -3.27
CA HIS A 97 5.57 5.73 -3.61
C HIS A 97 5.04 6.41 -2.36
N HIS A 98 4.85 7.71 -2.45
CA HIS A 98 4.29 8.53 -1.39
C HIS A 98 3.20 9.43 -1.98
N LEU A 99 1.99 9.37 -1.41
CA LEU A 99 0.86 10.20 -1.79
C LEU A 99 0.43 11.07 -0.62
N SER A 100 0.17 12.34 -0.88
CA SER A 100 -0.35 13.25 0.13
C SER A 100 -1.86 13.06 0.30
N LYS A 101 -2.36 13.28 1.50
CA LYS A 101 -3.81 13.32 1.75
C LYS A 101 -4.35 14.73 1.51
N PRO A 102 -5.55 14.88 0.98
CA PRO A 102 -6.44 13.82 0.55
C PRO A 102 -5.85 13.05 -0.63
N CYS A 103 -6.10 11.75 -0.67
CA CYS A 103 -5.50 10.87 -1.66
C CYS A 103 -5.92 11.28 -3.08
N ASP A 104 -4.93 11.48 -3.95
CA ASP A 104 -5.17 11.68 -5.37
C ASP A 104 -5.49 10.34 -5.99
N CYS A 105 -6.77 10.10 -6.22
CA CYS A 105 -7.26 8.81 -6.72
C CYS A 105 -6.72 8.49 -8.11
N GLN A 106 -6.53 9.51 -8.96
CA GLN A 106 -5.99 9.30 -10.29
C GLN A 106 -4.53 8.88 -10.24
N GLN A 107 -3.74 9.51 -9.38
CA GLN A 107 -2.33 9.15 -9.18
C GLN A 107 -2.21 7.73 -8.63
N LEU A 108 -3.04 7.39 -7.64
CA LEU A 108 -3.08 6.04 -7.09
C LEU A 108 -3.43 5.01 -8.17
N ARG A 109 -4.42 5.29 -8.98
CA ARG A 109 -4.83 4.40 -10.07
C ARG A 109 -3.72 4.19 -11.08
N THR A 110 -3.01 5.25 -11.45
CA THR A 110 -1.87 5.18 -12.38
C THR A 110 -0.78 4.26 -11.84
N ILE A 111 -0.42 4.40 -10.56
CA ILE A 111 0.58 3.57 -9.92
C ILE A 111 0.17 2.09 -9.95
N LEU A 112 -1.08 1.80 -9.65
CA LEU A 112 -1.61 0.43 -9.64
C LEU A 112 -1.66 -0.16 -11.05
N GLU A 113 -2.04 0.61 -12.05
CA GLU A 113 -2.06 0.18 -13.44
C GLU A 113 -0.65 -0.15 -13.95
N GLU A 114 0.35 0.63 -13.58
CA GLU A 114 1.75 0.36 -13.91
C GLU A 114 2.22 -0.97 -13.30
N LYS A 115 1.80 -1.27 -12.07
CA LYS A 115 2.13 -2.53 -11.41
C LYS A 115 1.52 -3.71 -12.18
N ILE A 116 0.30 -3.59 -12.65
CA ILE A 116 -0.38 -4.61 -13.44
C ILE A 116 0.36 -4.82 -14.76
N GLU A 117 0.73 -3.76 -15.46
CA GLU A 117 1.45 -3.81 -16.72
C GLU A 117 2.79 -4.52 -16.57
N ARG A 118 3.56 -4.21 -15.52
CA ARG A 118 4.84 -4.86 -15.24
C ARG A 118 4.67 -6.35 -15.00
N LYS A 119 3.62 -6.73 -14.26
CA LYS A 119 3.34 -8.14 -13.98
C LYS A 119 2.99 -8.88 -15.27
N LEU A 120 2.18 -8.30 -16.13
CA LEU A 120 1.84 -8.88 -17.43
C LEU A 120 3.05 -8.99 -18.35
N SER A 121 3.89 -7.95 -18.41
CA SER A 121 5.12 -7.95 -19.20
C SER A 121 6.09 -9.02 -18.75
N ALA A 122 6.26 -9.18 -17.44
CA ALA A 122 7.10 -10.23 -16.88
C ALA A 122 6.60 -11.63 -17.25
N THR A 123 5.28 -11.83 -17.22
CA THR A 123 4.64 -13.09 -17.60
C THR A 123 4.86 -13.37 -19.08
N ASP A 124 4.68 -12.38 -19.93
CA ASP A 124 4.89 -12.49 -21.38
C ASP A 124 6.36 -12.81 -21.68
N SER A 125 7.29 -12.18 -20.99
CA SER A 125 8.72 -12.44 -21.15
C SER A 125 9.10 -13.87 -20.80
N ILE A 126 8.46 -14.44 -19.78
CA ILE A 126 8.69 -15.81 -19.35
C ILE A 126 8.10 -16.80 -20.36
N SER A 127 6.93 -16.51 -20.90
CA SER A 127 6.24 -17.39 -21.84
C SER A 127 6.74 -17.29 -23.27
N GLY A 128 7.46 -16.24 -23.56
CA GLY A 128 8.10 -16.02 -24.84
C GLY A 128 9.48 -16.62 -24.87
#